data_3aef3c732bc0559134f83af54f4db248
#
_entry.id   3aef3c732bc0559134f83af54f4db248
#
_cell.length_a   1.000
_cell.length_b   1.000
_cell.length_c   1.000
_cell.angle_alpha   90.00
_cell.angle_beta   90.00
_cell.angle_gamma   90.00
#
_symmetry.space_group_name_H-M   'P 1'
#
loop_
_entity.id
_entity.type
_entity.pdbx_description
1 polymer ?
#
loop_
_entity_poly.entity_id
_entity_poly.type
_entity_poly.pdbx_seq_one_letter_code
_entity_poly.pdbx_strand_id
1 'polypeptide(L)'
;MSLLTTAIPLIIYAVGFQTLVYWLVPIRFRPTWAPLATSSVGAALVVVAAVWFGPTTIGLAGPDGGLLASWGSATLVSMCTVGVVMMSRPQLRGHLADPRMGAMSRRTAAAHILVRIPLITVVIEEAVFRGVLHAALIAVYPEPLALWGGAFLFGLWHIGPGLDQAHAVDRRSLARVAHVAITVIATTAAGAFLVWLRIETGSIWVPIAVHAGVNMTLATFARLATASPASRPAALAVD
;
A
#
# COMPACT_ATOMS: atom_id res chain seq x y z
N MET A 1 -2.65 28.45 -13.02
CA MET A 1 -2.56 27.96 -11.61
C MET A 1 -1.14 27.44 -11.44
N SER A 2 -0.44 27.85 -10.39
CA SER A 2 0.92 27.35 -10.16
C SER A 2 0.87 25.91 -9.68
N LEU A 3 1.89 25.09 -10.01
CA LEU A 3 2.03 23.71 -9.53
C LEU A 3 1.95 23.61 -8.00
N LEU A 4 2.38 24.64 -7.28
CA LEU A 4 2.22 24.76 -5.83
C LEU A 4 0.75 24.73 -5.38
N THR A 5 -0.15 25.38 -6.11
CA THR A 5 -1.59 25.38 -5.77
C THR A 5 -2.26 24.04 -6.00
N THR A 6 -1.66 23.15 -6.78
CA THR A 6 -2.16 21.77 -7.00
C THR A 6 -1.46 20.77 -6.08
N ALA A 7 -0.18 20.97 -5.80
CA ALA A 7 0.59 20.06 -4.92
C ALA A 7 0.10 20.15 -3.46
N ILE A 8 -0.21 21.35 -2.96
CA ILE A 8 -0.67 21.55 -1.58
C ILE A 8 -1.98 20.78 -1.27
N PRO A 9 -3.06 20.87 -2.07
CA PRO A 9 -4.26 20.08 -1.84
C PRO A 9 -4.01 18.58 -1.90
N LEU A 10 -3.11 18.12 -2.78
CA LEU A 10 -2.76 16.70 -2.89
C LEU A 10 -1.97 16.20 -1.68
N ILE A 11 -1.05 17.00 -1.16
CA ILE A 11 -0.30 16.69 0.06
C ILE A 11 -1.26 16.66 1.26
N ILE A 12 -2.15 17.64 1.36
CA ILE A 12 -3.18 17.70 2.40
C ILE A 12 -4.10 16.48 2.29
N TYR A 13 -4.52 16.12 1.08
CA TYR A 13 -5.32 14.92 0.86
C TYR A 13 -4.55 13.65 1.22
N ALA A 14 -3.36 13.46 0.66
CA ALA A 14 -2.58 12.23 0.84
C ALA A 14 -2.21 11.98 2.30
N VAL A 15 -1.87 13.01 3.06
CA VAL A 15 -1.43 12.89 4.45
C VAL A 15 -2.54 13.27 5.44
N GLY A 16 -3.29 14.33 5.15
CA GLY A 16 -4.25 14.90 6.09
C GLY A 16 -5.54 14.11 6.21
N PHE A 17 -6.20 13.83 5.09
CA PHE A 17 -7.53 13.21 5.13
C PHE A 17 -7.48 11.77 5.67
N GLN A 18 -6.56 10.97 5.20
CA GLN A 18 -6.45 9.59 5.68
C GLN A 18 -6.01 9.55 7.14
N THR A 19 -5.00 10.35 7.51
CA THR A 19 -4.55 10.46 8.90
C THR A 19 -5.69 10.95 9.78
N LEU A 20 -6.43 11.97 9.38
CA LEU A 20 -7.57 12.50 10.11
C LEU A 20 -8.68 11.46 10.30
N VAL A 21 -9.06 10.72 9.26
CA VAL A 21 -10.08 9.66 9.34
C VAL A 21 -9.61 8.52 10.26
N TYR A 22 -8.34 8.12 10.16
CA TYR A 22 -7.81 7.06 11.01
C TYR A 22 -7.60 7.48 12.47
N TRP A 23 -7.31 8.76 12.74
CA TRP A 23 -7.08 9.27 14.09
C TRP A 23 -8.37 9.69 14.80
N LEU A 24 -9.28 10.34 14.10
CA LEU A 24 -10.50 10.88 14.70
C LEU A 24 -11.64 9.89 14.77
N VAL A 25 -11.67 8.89 13.89
CA VAL A 25 -12.74 7.90 13.86
C VAL A 25 -12.20 6.55 14.32
N PRO A 26 -12.49 6.12 15.56
CA PRO A 26 -12.13 4.78 16.04
C PRO A 26 -12.62 3.71 15.06
N ILE A 27 -11.84 2.64 14.88
CA ILE A 27 -12.10 1.57 13.90
C ILE A 27 -13.53 1.03 13.94
N ARG A 28 -14.10 0.91 15.14
CA ARG A 28 -15.49 0.44 15.40
C ARG A 28 -16.58 1.39 14.85
N PHE A 29 -16.25 2.65 14.61
CA PHE A 29 -17.17 3.66 14.11
C PHE A 29 -16.86 4.06 12.66
N ARG A 30 -15.81 3.49 12.04
CA ARG A 30 -15.50 3.79 10.64
C ARG A 30 -16.60 3.23 9.75
N PRO A 31 -17.25 4.07 8.95
CA PRO A 31 -18.23 3.61 8.00
C PRO A 31 -17.59 2.64 7.00
N THR A 32 -18.31 1.62 6.60
CA THR A 32 -17.86 0.62 5.60
C THR A 32 -17.57 1.26 4.22
N TRP A 33 -18.16 2.43 3.96
CA TRP A 33 -17.95 3.19 2.72
C TRP A 33 -16.68 4.08 2.74
N ALA A 34 -16.06 4.31 3.91
CA ALA A 34 -14.90 5.23 4.01
C ALA A 34 -13.74 4.87 3.05
N PRO A 35 -13.33 3.59 2.88
CA PRO A 35 -12.32 3.25 1.90
C PRO A 35 -12.72 3.57 0.44
N LEU A 36 -14.00 3.41 0.11
CA LEU A 36 -14.51 3.74 -1.23
C LEU A 36 -14.50 5.26 -1.45
N ALA A 37 -14.92 6.04 -0.47
CA ALA A 37 -14.86 7.51 -0.55
C ALA A 37 -13.43 8.00 -0.75
N THR A 38 -12.47 7.46 0.02
CA THR A 38 -11.04 7.81 -0.13
C THR A 38 -10.53 7.49 -1.53
N SER A 39 -10.87 6.29 -2.05
CA SER A 39 -10.47 5.87 -3.40
C SER A 39 -11.13 6.74 -4.48
N SER A 40 -12.41 7.10 -4.32
CA SER A 40 -13.14 7.94 -5.28
C SER A 40 -12.55 9.36 -5.35
N VAL A 41 -12.19 9.96 -4.21
CA VAL A 41 -11.52 11.27 -4.18
C VAL A 41 -10.13 11.17 -4.83
N GLY A 42 -9.37 10.11 -4.53
CA GLY A 42 -8.08 9.84 -5.20
C GLY A 42 -8.23 9.72 -6.71
N ALA A 43 -9.19 8.94 -7.19
CA ALA A 43 -9.47 8.79 -8.62
C ALA A 43 -9.86 10.12 -9.28
N ALA A 44 -10.70 10.93 -8.64
CA ALA A 44 -11.08 12.25 -9.14
C ALA A 44 -9.86 13.18 -9.28
N LEU A 45 -8.96 13.18 -8.29
CA LEU A 45 -7.71 13.94 -8.34
C LEU A 45 -6.81 13.51 -9.50
N VAL A 46 -6.71 12.20 -9.75
CA VAL A 46 -5.93 11.66 -10.88
C VAL A 46 -6.52 12.09 -12.22
N VAL A 47 -7.85 12.06 -12.37
CA VAL A 47 -8.53 12.53 -13.59
C VAL A 47 -8.27 14.03 -13.80
N VAL A 48 -8.45 14.86 -12.78
CA VAL A 48 -8.16 16.29 -12.85
C VAL A 48 -6.71 16.53 -13.25
N ALA A 49 -5.76 15.84 -12.62
CA ALA A 49 -4.35 15.98 -12.92
C ALA A 49 -4.00 15.51 -14.33
N ALA A 50 -4.61 14.42 -14.82
CA ALA A 50 -4.41 13.94 -16.19
C ALA A 50 -4.89 14.97 -17.24
N VAL A 51 -6.00 15.65 -16.95
CA VAL A 51 -6.52 16.75 -17.81
C VAL A 51 -5.59 17.97 -17.79
N TRP A 52 -5.02 18.32 -16.63
CA TRP A 52 -4.22 19.54 -16.47
C TRP A 52 -2.75 19.38 -16.88
N PHE A 53 -2.12 18.26 -16.53
CA PHE A 53 -0.69 18.01 -16.77
C PHE A 53 -0.43 17.14 -18.00
N GLY A 54 -1.46 16.48 -18.50
CA GLY A 54 -1.37 15.46 -19.53
C GLY A 54 -1.03 14.07 -18.95
N PRO A 55 -1.55 13.01 -19.57
CA PRO A 55 -1.41 11.64 -19.08
C PRO A 55 0.04 11.15 -19.07
N THR A 56 0.88 11.62 -20.00
CA THR A 56 2.30 11.26 -20.05
C THR A 56 3.07 11.82 -18.86
N THR A 57 2.80 13.05 -18.46
CA THR A 57 3.47 13.73 -17.33
C THR A 57 3.22 12.98 -16.02
N ILE A 58 2.00 12.50 -15.80
CA ILE A 58 1.66 11.69 -14.62
C ILE A 58 1.94 10.19 -14.80
N GLY A 59 2.61 9.80 -15.90
CA GLY A 59 3.09 8.44 -16.13
C GLY A 59 2.03 7.42 -16.54
N LEU A 60 0.87 7.87 -17.03
CA LEU A 60 -0.18 6.98 -17.55
C LEU A 60 0.13 6.45 -18.98
N ALA A 61 1.19 6.93 -19.62
CA ALA A 61 1.65 6.35 -20.88
C ALA A 61 1.89 4.85 -20.72
N GLY A 62 1.55 4.08 -21.75
CA GLY A 62 1.70 2.63 -21.74
C GLY A 62 3.15 2.22 -21.44
N PRO A 63 3.34 1.19 -20.62
CA PRO A 63 4.67 0.70 -20.29
C PRO A 63 5.26 -0.05 -21.47
N ASP A 64 6.61 -0.17 -21.50
CA ASP A 64 7.26 -1.25 -22.22
C ASP A 64 6.77 -2.59 -21.65
N GLY A 65 6.14 -3.42 -22.50
CA GLY A 65 5.57 -4.70 -22.09
C GLY A 65 6.62 -5.66 -21.54
N GLY A 66 7.86 -5.58 -22.04
CA GLY A 66 8.99 -6.37 -21.55
C GLY A 66 9.41 -5.97 -20.14
N LEU A 67 9.48 -4.68 -19.84
CA LEU A 67 9.78 -4.18 -18.49
C LEU A 67 8.66 -4.54 -17.51
N LEU A 68 7.40 -4.39 -17.92
CA LEU A 68 6.26 -4.75 -17.07
C LEU A 68 6.30 -6.24 -16.71
N ALA A 69 6.52 -7.11 -17.70
CA ALA A 69 6.58 -8.55 -17.49
C ALA A 69 7.79 -8.95 -16.61
N SER A 70 8.98 -8.38 -16.86
CA SER A 70 10.19 -8.71 -16.11
C SER A 70 10.12 -8.28 -14.66
N TRP A 71 9.73 -7.05 -14.36
CA TRP A 71 9.57 -6.56 -12.99
C TRP A 71 8.43 -7.26 -12.24
N GLY A 72 7.29 -7.48 -12.92
CA GLY A 72 6.15 -8.19 -12.34
C GLY A 72 6.50 -9.63 -11.98
N SER A 73 7.11 -10.37 -12.90
CA SER A 73 7.51 -11.77 -12.65
C SER A 73 8.62 -11.88 -11.60
N ALA A 74 9.64 -11.02 -11.64
CA ALA A 74 10.70 -11.00 -10.64
C ALA A 74 10.15 -10.74 -9.24
N THR A 75 9.19 -9.80 -9.11
CA THR A 75 8.51 -9.52 -7.85
C THR A 75 7.73 -10.74 -7.35
N LEU A 76 6.92 -11.36 -8.21
CA LEU A 76 6.13 -12.53 -7.82
C LEU A 76 7.02 -13.69 -7.38
N VAL A 77 8.07 -14.01 -8.15
CA VAL A 77 9.02 -15.07 -7.80
C VAL A 77 9.70 -14.78 -6.47
N SER A 78 10.23 -13.57 -6.29
CA SER A 78 10.92 -13.19 -5.05
C SER A 78 9.99 -13.24 -3.84
N MET A 79 8.80 -12.66 -3.94
CA MET A 79 7.83 -12.63 -2.84
C MET A 79 7.25 -14.00 -2.53
N CYS A 80 7.01 -14.85 -3.53
CA CYS A 80 6.59 -16.23 -3.31
C CYS A 80 7.70 -17.02 -2.64
N THR A 81 8.96 -16.85 -3.03
CA THR A 81 10.10 -17.51 -2.40
C THR A 81 10.21 -17.12 -0.92
N VAL A 82 10.17 -15.81 -0.62
CA VAL A 82 10.19 -15.32 0.77
C VAL A 82 9.00 -15.89 1.56
N GLY A 83 7.80 -15.84 1.00
CA GLY A 83 6.59 -16.36 1.64
C GLY A 83 6.69 -17.87 1.95
N VAL A 84 7.17 -18.67 1.00
CA VAL A 84 7.39 -20.12 1.20
C VAL A 84 8.43 -20.38 2.28
N VAL A 85 9.56 -19.66 2.27
CA VAL A 85 10.60 -19.77 3.30
C VAL A 85 10.04 -19.43 4.68
N MET A 86 9.28 -18.33 4.80
CA MET A 86 8.65 -17.96 6.07
C MET A 86 7.60 -18.98 6.52
N MET A 87 6.80 -19.52 5.60
CA MET A 87 5.82 -20.56 5.91
C MET A 87 6.45 -21.88 6.35
N SER A 88 7.61 -22.23 5.81
CA SER A 88 8.34 -23.45 6.18
C SER A 88 9.02 -23.38 7.55
N ARG A 89 9.19 -22.19 8.11
CA ARG A 89 9.83 -21.93 9.42
C ARG A 89 8.77 -21.59 10.47
N PRO A 90 8.47 -22.46 11.44
CA PRO A 90 7.44 -22.21 12.47
C PRO A 90 7.62 -20.87 13.19
N GLN A 91 8.89 -20.49 13.46
CA GLN A 91 9.24 -19.25 14.15
C GLN A 91 8.90 -17.99 13.34
N LEU A 92 8.92 -18.08 11.99
CA LEU A 92 8.64 -16.95 11.09
C LEU A 92 7.17 -16.92 10.65
N ARG A 93 6.48 -18.04 10.63
CA ARG A 93 5.09 -18.15 10.18
C ARG A 93 4.15 -17.20 10.94
N GLY A 94 4.35 -17.05 12.25
CA GLY A 94 3.55 -16.16 13.08
C GLY A 94 3.61 -14.68 12.64
N HIS A 95 4.72 -14.26 12.05
CA HIS A 95 4.87 -12.89 11.54
C HIS A 95 4.05 -12.62 10.27
N LEU A 96 3.68 -13.66 9.53
CA LEU A 96 2.80 -13.55 8.35
C LEU A 96 1.32 -13.53 8.73
N ALA A 97 0.93 -14.08 9.88
CA ALA A 97 -0.46 -14.23 10.25
C ALA A 97 -1.16 -12.86 10.43
N ASP A 98 -2.31 -12.69 9.78
CA ASP A 98 -3.18 -11.53 9.96
C ASP A 98 -4.60 -12.02 10.32
N PRO A 99 -5.07 -11.76 11.56
CA PRO A 99 -6.39 -12.18 12.00
C PRO A 99 -7.53 -11.66 11.12
N ARG A 100 -7.36 -10.49 10.51
CA ARG A 100 -8.35 -9.90 9.59
C ARG A 100 -8.53 -10.77 8.35
N MET A 101 -7.42 -11.27 7.78
CA MET A 101 -7.45 -12.22 6.67
C MET A 101 -8.05 -13.56 7.08
N GLY A 102 -7.79 -14.01 8.32
CA GLY A 102 -8.38 -15.22 8.89
C GLY A 102 -9.90 -15.16 9.04
N ALA A 103 -10.43 -14.00 9.43
CA ALA A 103 -11.85 -13.77 9.64
C ALA A 103 -12.69 -13.74 8.33
N MET A 104 -12.05 -13.52 7.17
CA MET A 104 -12.76 -13.47 5.89
C MET A 104 -13.18 -14.85 5.42
N SER A 105 -14.36 -14.95 4.77
CA SER A 105 -14.73 -16.14 3.99
C SER A 105 -13.73 -16.35 2.82
N ARG A 106 -13.65 -17.56 2.28
CA ARG A 106 -12.76 -17.84 1.12
C ARG A 106 -13.08 -16.93 -0.07
N ARG A 107 -14.36 -16.72 -0.36
CA ARG A 107 -14.81 -15.85 -1.47
C ARG A 107 -14.43 -14.39 -1.21
N THR A 108 -14.65 -13.90 -0.01
CA THR A 108 -14.29 -12.52 0.38
C THR A 108 -12.78 -12.30 0.32
N ALA A 109 -11.98 -13.25 0.82
CA ALA A 109 -10.52 -13.17 0.76
C ALA A 109 -10.02 -13.18 -0.70
N ALA A 110 -10.57 -14.04 -1.55
CA ALA A 110 -10.22 -14.08 -2.98
C ALA A 110 -10.56 -12.75 -3.66
N ALA A 111 -11.76 -12.19 -3.45
CA ALA A 111 -12.15 -10.90 -4.00
C ALA A 111 -11.25 -9.76 -3.47
N HIS A 112 -10.87 -9.81 -2.18
CA HIS A 112 -9.95 -8.84 -1.60
C HIS A 112 -8.56 -8.90 -2.24
N ILE A 113 -7.99 -10.10 -2.40
CA ILE A 113 -6.64 -10.31 -2.95
C ILE A 113 -6.60 -10.00 -4.45
N LEU A 114 -7.57 -10.51 -5.23
CA LEU A 114 -7.50 -10.49 -6.69
C LEU A 114 -8.14 -9.24 -7.33
N VAL A 115 -8.99 -8.52 -6.60
CA VAL A 115 -9.70 -7.37 -7.13
C VAL A 115 -9.41 -6.11 -6.33
N ARG A 116 -9.72 -6.12 -5.02
CA ARG A 116 -9.62 -4.91 -4.21
C ARG A 116 -8.18 -4.41 -4.08
N ILE A 117 -7.23 -5.28 -3.76
CA ILE A 117 -5.81 -4.91 -3.63
C ILE A 117 -5.29 -4.33 -4.94
N PRO A 118 -5.28 -5.05 -6.08
CA PRO A 118 -4.62 -4.54 -7.28
C PRO A 118 -5.37 -3.37 -7.92
N LEU A 119 -6.70 -3.44 -8.04
CA LEU A 119 -7.46 -2.49 -8.85
C LEU A 119 -7.96 -1.26 -8.07
N ILE A 120 -8.20 -1.39 -6.77
CA ILE A 120 -8.74 -0.28 -5.97
C ILE A 120 -7.64 0.35 -5.12
N THR A 121 -6.89 -0.46 -4.36
CA THR A 121 -5.88 0.09 -3.45
C THR A 121 -4.64 0.53 -4.23
N VAL A 122 -3.97 -0.41 -4.90
CA VAL A 122 -2.66 -0.15 -5.51
C VAL A 122 -2.75 0.84 -6.68
N VAL A 123 -3.72 0.66 -7.59
CA VAL A 123 -3.86 1.59 -8.73
C VAL A 123 -4.06 3.02 -8.26
N ILE A 124 -4.90 3.25 -7.25
CA ILE A 124 -5.16 4.60 -6.73
C ILE A 124 -3.92 5.14 -6.00
N GLU A 125 -3.26 4.34 -5.17
CA GLU A 125 -2.06 4.77 -4.46
C GLU A 125 -0.93 5.14 -5.43
N GLU A 126 -0.65 4.31 -6.43
CA GLU A 126 0.39 4.60 -7.41
C GLU A 126 0.05 5.82 -8.29
N ALA A 127 -1.20 5.93 -8.73
CA ALA A 127 -1.63 7.08 -9.52
C ALA A 127 -1.54 8.39 -8.72
N VAL A 128 -1.88 8.38 -7.44
CA VAL A 128 -1.76 9.56 -6.57
C VAL A 128 -0.30 9.86 -6.25
N PHE A 129 0.47 8.88 -5.78
CA PHE A 129 1.82 9.14 -5.27
C PHE A 129 2.89 9.20 -6.38
N ARG A 130 2.90 8.25 -7.33
CA ARG A 130 3.90 8.17 -8.41
C ARG A 130 3.45 8.89 -9.67
N GLY A 131 2.14 9.07 -9.83
CA GLY A 131 1.59 9.92 -10.87
C GLY A 131 1.61 11.38 -10.46
N VAL A 132 0.58 11.78 -9.76
CA VAL A 132 0.25 13.21 -9.55
C VAL A 132 1.21 13.91 -8.59
N LEU A 133 1.43 13.32 -7.40
CA LEU A 133 2.30 13.93 -6.39
C LEU A 133 3.74 14.03 -6.89
N HIS A 134 4.26 12.96 -7.50
CA HIS A 134 5.62 12.98 -8.04
C HIS A 134 5.76 14.04 -9.13
N ALA A 135 4.83 14.12 -10.09
CA ALA A 135 4.84 15.15 -11.13
C ALA A 135 4.80 16.57 -10.55
N ALA A 136 4.03 16.79 -9.49
CA ALA A 136 3.98 18.08 -8.81
C ALA A 136 5.29 18.41 -8.07
N LEU A 137 5.93 17.42 -7.44
CA LEU A 137 7.17 17.62 -6.69
C LEU A 137 8.35 17.90 -7.61
N ILE A 138 8.55 17.14 -8.71
CA ILE A 138 9.67 17.36 -9.65
C ILE A 138 9.58 18.70 -10.38
N ALA A 139 8.41 19.29 -10.46
CA ALA A 139 8.23 20.60 -11.06
C ALA A 139 8.70 21.76 -10.17
N VAL A 140 8.92 21.49 -8.87
CA VAL A 140 9.27 22.51 -7.88
C VAL A 140 10.60 22.22 -7.21
N TYR A 141 10.95 20.93 -7.03
CA TYR A 141 12.12 20.49 -6.29
C TYR A 141 13.08 19.67 -7.18
N PRO A 142 14.38 19.65 -6.87
CA PRO A 142 15.32 18.72 -7.48
C PRO A 142 14.87 17.26 -7.30
N GLU A 143 15.15 16.41 -8.27
CA GLU A 143 14.69 15.02 -8.31
C GLU A 143 14.96 14.23 -7.01
N PRO A 144 16.14 14.31 -6.34
CA PRO A 144 16.33 13.59 -5.09
C PRO A 144 15.39 14.03 -3.97
N LEU A 145 15.08 15.33 -3.89
CA LEU A 145 14.13 15.84 -2.89
C LEU A 145 12.70 15.44 -3.23
N ALA A 146 12.34 15.44 -4.50
CA ALA A 146 11.03 14.98 -4.96
C ALA A 146 10.84 13.47 -4.69
N LEU A 147 11.88 12.66 -4.94
CA LEU A 147 11.87 11.23 -4.67
C LEU A 147 11.65 10.94 -3.17
N TRP A 148 12.54 11.46 -2.33
CA TRP A 148 12.49 11.18 -0.90
C TRP A 148 11.29 11.83 -0.21
N GLY A 149 10.88 13.03 -0.65
CA GLY A 149 9.68 13.70 -0.15
C GLY A 149 8.41 12.91 -0.45
N GLY A 150 8.25 12.44 -1.69
CA GLY A 150 7.13 11.59 -2.09
C GLY A 150 7.12 10.23 -1.36
N ALA A 151 8.29 9.61 -1.20
CA ALA A 151 8.45 8.37 -0.47
C ALA A 151 8.12 8.51 1.02
N PHE A 152 8.58 9.59 1.66
CA PHE A 152 8.28 9.87 3.06
C PHE A 152 6.78 10.11 3.29
N LEU A 153 6.13 10.88 2.41
CA LEU A 153 4.68 11.09 2.46
C LEU A 153 3.91 9.77 2.30
N PHE A 154 4.39 8.87 1.43
CA PHE A 154 3.83 7.53 1.31
C PHE A 154 3.99 6.69 2.58
N GLY A 155 5.13 6.82 3.26
CA GLY A 155 5.34 6.21 4.58
C GLY A 155 4.35 6.74 5.62
N LEU A 156 4.19 8.06 5.72
CA LEU A 156 3.24 8.69 6.64
C LEU A 156 1.77 8.28 6.35
N TRP A 157 1.43 8.07 5.07
CA TRP A 157 0.14 7.52 4.67
C TRP A 157 -0.17 6.17 5.34
N HIS A 158 0.86 5.38 5.65
CA HIS A 158 0.72 4.06 6.26
C HIS A 158 0.63 4.06 7.79
N ILE A 159 0.65 5.23 8.46
CA ILE A 159 0.41 5.32 9.91
C ILE A 159 -0.96 4.71 10.26
N GLY A 160 -2.01 5.07 9.54
CA GLY A 160 -3.35 4.56 9.76
C GLY A 160 -3.46 3.04 9.62
N PRO A 161 -3.12 2.46 8.47
CA PRO A 161 -3.05 1.00 8.29
C PRO A 161 -2.19 0.28 9.34
N GLY A 162 -1.05 0.87 9.72
CA GLY A 162 -0.18 0.34 10.78
C GLY A 162 -0.84 0.32 12.16
N LEU A 163 -1.59 1.36 12.51
CA LEU A 163 -2.38 1.41 13.73
C LEU A 163 -3.47 0.33 13.72
N ASP A 164 -4.19 0.17 12.62
CA ASP A 164 -5.25 -0.85 12.49
C ASP A 164 -4.70 -2.26 12.62
N GLN A 165 -3.53 -2.52 12.03
CA GLN A 165 -2.88 -3.82 12.18
C GLN A 165 -2.40 -4.05 13.61
N ALA A 166 -1.82 -3.04 14.25
CA ALA A 166 -1.38 -3.14 15.64
C ALA A 166 -2.55 -3.40 16.60
N HIS A 167 -3.72 -2.79 16.34
CA HIS A 167 -4.94 -3.07 17.12
C HIS A 167 -5.47 -4.49 16.87
N ALA A 168 -5.44 -4.97 15.64
CA ALA A 168 -5.92 -6.32 15.30
C ALA A 168 -5.15 -7.45 15.99
N VAL A 169 -3.88 -7.20 16.36
CA VAL A 169 -3.02 -8.16 17.09
C VAL A 169 -2.84 -7.80 18.58
N ASP A 170 -3.68 -6.91 19.11
CA ASP A 170 -3.71 -6.46 20.52
C ASP A 170 -2.33 -6.08 21.10
N ARG A 171 -1.57 -5.29 20.35
CA ARG A 171 -0.25 -4.83 20.79
C ARG A 171 -0.39 -3.82 21.94
N ARG A 172 0.45 -3.95 22.99
CA ARG A 172 0.57 -2.96 24.06
C ARG A 172 1.12 -1.64 23.50
N SER A 173 0.92 -0.53 24.23
CA SER A 173 1.18 0.83 23.73
C SER A 173 2.59 1.02 23.12
N LEU A 174 3.67 0.59 23.80
CA LEU A 174 5.03 0.69 23.28
C LEU A 174 5.26 -0.18 22.04
N ALA A 175 4.79 -1.43 22.04
CA ALA A 175 4.88 -2.31 20.90
C ALA A 175 4.06 -1.81 19.70
N ARG A 176 2.96 -1.08 19.96
CA ARG A 176 2.16 -0.41 18.93
C ARG A 176 2.94 0.72 18.26
N VAL A 177 3.57 1.59 19.04
CA VAL A 177 4.41 2.68 18.51
C VAL A 177 5.55 2.12 17.67
N ALA A 178 6.27 1.12 18.18
CA ALA A 178 7.34 0.46 17.45
C ALA A 178 6.84 -0.15 16.12
N HIS A 179 5.69 -0.82 16.14
CA HIS A 179 5.09 -1.41 14.94
C HIS A 179 4.76 -0.34 13.89
N VAL A 180 4.13 0.76 14.30
CA VAL A 180 3.80 1.87 13.40
C VAL A 180 5.07 2.51 12.84
N ALA A 181 6.10 2.73 13.67
CA ALA A 181 7.37 3.30 13.23
C ALA A 181 8.05 2.38 12.19
N ILE A 182 8.10 1.07 12.43
CA ILE A 182 8.64 0.09 11.48
C ILE A 182 7.82 0.10 10.19
N THR A 183 6.49 0.17 10.27
CA THR A 183 5.61 0.26 9.09
C THR A 183 5.94 1.51 8.27
N VAL A 184 6.05 2.68 8.90
CA VAL A 184 6.39 3.94 8.22
C VAL A 184 7.77 3.85 7.55
N ILE A 185 8.79 3.35 8.24
CA ILE A 185 10.14 3.19 7.68
C ILE A 185 10.13 2.23 6.50
N ALA A 186 9.52 1.07 6.64
CA ALA A 186 9.45 0.05 5.59
C ALA A 186 8.68 0.56 4.35
N THR A 187 7.54 1.23 4.56
CA THR A 187 6.75 1.77 3.45
C THR A 187 7.38 3.01 2.83
N THR A 188 8.17 3.81 3.57
CA THR A 188 9.01 4.87 3.00
C THR A 188 10.09 4.27 2.09
N ALA A 189 10.79 3.24 2.52
CA ALA A 189 11.81 2.56 1.71
C ALA A 189 11.19 1.92 0.45
N ALA A 190 10.08 1.21 0.59
CA ALA A 190 9.31 0.69 -0.55
C ALA A 190 8.83 1.82 -1.46
N GLY A 191 8.37 2.92 -0.87
CA GLY A 191 7.97 4.13 -1.56
C GLY A 191 9.08 4.71 -2.44
N ALA A 192 10.29 4.83 -1.90
CA ALA A 192 11.46 5.31 -2.65
C ALA A 192 11.80 4.38 -3.83
N PHE A 193 11.75 3.06 -3.62
CA PHE A 193 11.95 2.09 -4.70
C PHE A 193 10.90 2.22 -5.81
N LEU A 194 9.62 2.37 -5.46
CA LEU A 194 8.55 2.54 -6.44
C LEU A 194 8.64 3.89 -7.19
N VAL A 195 9.08 4.98 -6.54
CA VAL A 195 9.38 6.25 -7.23
C VAL A 195 10.56 6.09 -8.17
N TRP A 196 11.62 5.41 -7.74
CA TRP A 196 12.75 5.09 -8.61
C TRP A 196 12.32 4.31 -9.86
N LEU A 197 11.50 3.26 -9.71
CA LEU A 197 10.92 2.54 -10.85
C LEU A 197 10.10 3.45 -11.76
N ARG A 198 9.36 4.41 -11.21
CA ARG A 198 8.62 5.41 -11.98
C ARG A 198 9.53 6.30 -12.79
N ILE A 199 10.67 6.71 -12.24
CA ILE A 199 11.68 7.53 -12.93
C ILE A 199 12.33 6.73 -14.06
N GLU A 200 12.83 5.53 -13.77
CA GLU A 200 13.53 4.67 -14.72
C GLU A 200 12.66 4.23 -15.90
N THR A 201 11.37 3.96 -15.65
CA THR A 201 10.46 3.42 -16.67
C THR A 201 9.59 4.48 -17.35
N GLY A 202 9.57 5.69 -16.84
CA GLY A 202 8.68 6.76 -17.33
C GLY A 202 7.19 6.46 -17.12
N SER A 203 6.82 5.37 -16.42
CA SER A 203 5.45 4.85 -16.32
C SER A 203 5.08 4.43 -14.89
N ILE A 204 3.81 4.59 -14.51
CA ILE A 204 3.30 4.09 -13.22
C ILE A 204 2.90 2.61 -13.28
N TRP A 205 2.82 2.00 -14.47
CA TRP A 205 2.34 0.63 -14.62
C TRP A 205 3.32 -0.40 -14.05
N VAL A 206 4.63 -0.15 -14.13
CA VAL A 206 5.64 -1.01 -13.51
C VAL A 206 5.58 -0.94 -11.98
N PRO A 207 5.59 0.24 -11.34
CA PRO A 207 5.28 0.37 -9.92
C PRO A 207 3.97 -0.31 -9.50
N ILE A 208 2.88 -0.17 -10.28
CA ILE A 208 1.61 -0.86 -10.01
C ILE A 208 1.79 -2.37 -9.98
N ALA A 209 2.47 -2.96 -10.98
CA ALA A 209 2.68 -4.40 -11.05
C ALA A 209 3.50 -4.93 -9.87
N VAL A 210 4.58 -4.23 -9.53
CA VAL A 210 5.45 -4.56 -8.39
C VAL A 210 4.70 -4.44 -7.06
N HIS A 211 4.04 -3.32 -6.82
CA HIS A 211 3.29 -3.06 -5.58
C HIS A 211 2.12 -4.04 -5.42
N ALA A 212 1.36 -4.30 -6.49
CA ALA A 212 0.29 -5.30 -6.47
C ALA A 212 0.84 -6.70 -6.19
N GLY A 213 1.93 -7.08 -6.85
CA GLY A 213 2.60 -8.37 -6.62
C GLY A 213 3.00 -8.57 -5.17
N VAL A 214 3.61 -7.56 -4.53
CA VAL A 214 3.97 -7.57 -3.10
C VAL A 214 2.72 -7.75 -2.23
N ASN A 215 1.73 -6.86 -2.38
CA ASN A 215 0.57 -6.84 -1.50
C ASN A 215 -0.32 -8.08 -1.64
N MET A 216 -0.54 -8.55 -2.88
CA MET A 216 -1.32 -9.77 -3.14
C MET A 216 -0.63 -11.01 -2.55
N THR A 217 0.68 -11.12 -2.71
CA THR A 217 1.44 -12.24 -2.17
C THR A 217 1.45 -12.23 -0.66
N LEU A 218 1.71 -11.08 -0.02
CA LEU A 218 1.64 -10.94 1.44
C LEU A 218 0.26 -11.29 1.98
N ALA A 219 -0.82 -10.80 1.37
CA ALA A 219 -2.19 -11.12 1.78
C ALA A 219 -2.51 -12.63 1.62
N THR A 220 -2.00 -13.26 0.56
CA THR A 220 -2.15 -14.70 0.34
C THR A 220 -1.47 -15.50 1.44
N PHE A 221 -0.21 -15.21 1.74
CA PHE A 221 0.53 -15.89 2.80
C PHE A 221 -0.03 -15.58 4.19
N ALA A 222 -0.51 -14.36 4.43
CA ALA A 222 -1.22 -14.02 5.67
C ALA A 222 -2.46 -14.89 5.86
N ARG A 223 -3.23 -15.13 4.81
CA ARG A 223 -4.39 -16.03 4.82
C ARG A 223 -3.98 -17.47 5.11
N LEU A 224 -2.95 -17.97 4.45
CA LEU A 224 -2.45 -19.34 4.62
C LEU A 224 -1.88 -19.56 6.04
N ALA A 225 -1.10 -18.61 6.55
CA ALA A 225 -0.54 -18.66 7.89
C ALA A 225 -1.61 -18.73 8.97
N THR A 226 -2.69 -17.90 8.83
CA THR A 226 -3.79 -17.86 9.81
C THR A 226 -4.68 -19.10 9.74
N ALA A 227 -4.81 -19.75 8.58
CA ALA A 227 -5.59 -20.98 8.41
C ALA A 227 -4.86 -22.24 8.93
N SER A 228 -3.59 -22.16 9.27
CA SER A 228 -2.78 -23.29 9.72
C SER A 228 -3.19 -23.72 11.14
N PRO A 229 -3.33 -25.03 11.43
CA PRO A 229 -3.67 -25.55 12.76
C PRO A 229 -2.71 -25.09 13.86
N ALA A 230 -1.44 -24.85 13.53
CA ALA A 230 -0.42 -24.36 14.46
C ALA A 230 -0.63 -22.93 14.96
N SER A 231 -1.58 -22.18 14.38
CA SER A 231 -1.92 -20.81 14.78
C SER A 231 -3.15 -20.74 15.69
N ARG A 232 -3.81 -21.88 16.00
CA ARG A 232 -4.90 -21.89 16.97
C ARG A 232 -4.33 -21.79 18.38
N PRO A 233 -4.79 -20.81 19.20
CA PRO A 233 -4.44 -20.81 20.62
C PRO A 233 -4.83 -22.14 21.24
N ALA A 234 -3.98 -22.70 22.10
CA ALA A 234 -4.19 -23.98 22.80
C ALA A 234 -5.40 -23.94 23.79
N ALA A 235 -6.14 -22.84 23.87
CA ALA A 235 -7.23 -22.59 24.81
C ALA A 235 -8.60 -23.17 24.42
N LEU A 236 -8.72 -23.95 23.33
CA LEU A 236 -9.97 -24.62 22.94
C LEU A 236 -9.89 -26.16 22.96
N ALA A 237 -8.90 -26.71 23.63
CA ALA A 237 -8.85 -28.14 23.97
C ALA A 237 -9.25 -28.30 25.45
N VAL A 238 -10.49 -28.02 25.79
CA VAL A 238 -11.11 -28.51 27.00
C VAL A 238 -12.38 -29.24 26.56
N ASP A 239 -12.35 -30.54 26.80
CA ASP A 239 -13.41 -31.53 26.60
C ASP A 239 -14.73 -31.14 27.27
#